data_e948e41c8b98378cd911030fb76e3a08
#
_entry.id   e948e41c8b98378cd911030fb76e3a08
#
_cell.length_a   1.000
_cell.length_b   1.000
_cell.length_c   1.000
_cell.angle_alpha   90.00
_cell.angle_beta   90.00
_cell.angle_gamma   90.00
#
_symmetry.space_group_name_H-M   'P 1'
#
loop_
_entity.id
_entity.type
_entity.pdbx_description
1 polymer ?
#
loop_
_entity_poly.entity_id
_entity_poly.type
_entity_poly.pdbx_seq_one_letter_code
_entity_poly.pdbx_strand_id
1 'polypeptide(L)'
;MWDDFVQHETIEEIVNDKGLAKVGDGIVNLCYSLAKSRVLGYTTGAKVRDSVLARAIRATEVYRHISRRTDIGKAADAYEAIIAYLWMKDIISVQSMVDVLTQKLDLDSKTNRKREGEIAALSFQHFLEQHIGSLP
;
A
#
# COMPACT_ATOMS: atom_id res chain seq x y z
N MET A 1 13.83 -11.17 11.99
CA MET A 1 13.83 -10.21 13.14
C MET A 1 12.42 -9.94 13.67
N TRP A 2 11.43 -9.88 12.79
CA TRP A 2 10.05 -9.50 13.16
C TRP A 2 9.08 -10.69 13.17
N ASP A 3 9.59 -11.90 13.13
CA ASP A 3 8.81 -13.13 12.93
C ASP A 3 7.68 -13.33 13.93
N ASP A 4 7.90 -12.91 15.18
CA ASP A 4 6.87 -13.04 16.23
C ASP A 4 5.64 -12.18 15.98
N PHE A 5 5.76 -11.16 15.13
CA PHE A 5 4.65 -10.25 14.83
C PHE A 5 3.86 -10.64 13.58
N VAL A 6 4.31 -11.63 12.84
CA VAL A 6 3.73 -12.03 11.54
C VAL A 6 3.47 -13.52 11.45
N GLN A 7 2.86 -14.08 12.49
CA GLN A 7 2.47 -15.50 12.58
C GLN A 7 1.08 -15.77 11.99
N HIS A 8 0.59 -14.88 11.14
CA HIS A 8 -0.73 -14.97 10.55
C HIS A 8 -0.84 -16.16 9.60
N GLU A 9 -1.94 -16.91 9.70
CA GLU A 9 -2.18 -18.09 8.87
C GLU A 9 -3.11 -17.80 7.70
N THR A 10 -3.86 -16.69 7.75
CA THR A 10 -4.83 -16.32 6.72
C THR A 10 -4.71 -14.83 6.37
N ILE A 11 -5.22 -14.49 5.18
CA ILE A 11 -5.31 -13.09 4.76
C ILE A 11 -6.22 -12.32 5.71
N GLU A 12 -7.32 -12.95 6.15
CA GLU A 12 -8.28 -12.32 7.07
C GLU A 12 -7.62 -11.90 8.38
N GLU A 13 -6.72 -12.71 8.91
CA GLU A 13 -5.98 -12.35 10.12
C GLU A 13 -5.09 -11.14 9.90
N ILE A 14 -4.46 -11.03 8.71
CA ILE A 14 -3.59 -9.90 8.38
C ILE A 14 -4.42 -8.61 8.26
N VAL A 15 -5.48 -8.63 7.45
CA VAL A 15 -6.24 -7.42 7.15
C VAL A 15 -7.01 -6.87 8.34
N ASN A 16 -7.21 -7.68 9.37
CA ASN A 16 -7.87 -7.27 10.62
C ASN A 16 -6.88 -6.89 11.71
N ASP A 17 -5.58 -6.95 11.45
CA ASP A 17 -4.56 -6.63 12.45
C ASP A 17 -4.26 -5.13 12.44
N LYS A 18 -4.86 -4.41 13.40
CA LYS A 18 -4.73 -2.97 13.51
C LYS A 18 -3.31 -2.50 13.85
N GLY A 19 -2.55 -3.33 14.58
CA GLY A 19 -1.15 -3.02 14.90
C GLY A 19 -0.30 -3.02 13.64
N LEU A 20 -0.49 -4.03 12.78
CA LEU A 20 0.19 -4.07 11.48
C LEU A 20 -0.19 -2.87 10.62
N ALA A 21 -1.47 -2.49 10.60
CA ALA A 21 -1.92 -1.34 9.83
C ALA A 21 -1.18 -0.05 10.23
N LYS A 22 -0.94 0.15 11.52
CA LYS A 22 -0.20 1.31 12.02
C LYS A 22 1.25 1.32 11.54
N VAL A 23 1.90 0.17 11.54
CA VAL A 23 3.27 0.05 11.00
C VAL A 23 3.25 0.30 9.49
N GLY A 24 2.29 -0.28 8.80
CA GLY A 24 2.16 -0.14 7.34
C GLY A 24 1.88 1.28 6.90
N ASP A 25 1.15 2.06 7.71
CA ASP A 25 0.90 3.48 7.43
C ASP A 25 2.22 4.24 7.23
N GLY A 26 3.19 4.03 8.13
CA GLY A 26 4.50 4.65 8.01
C GLY A 26 5.26 4.22 6.75
N ILE A 27 5.21 2.93 6.44
CA ILE A 27 5.91 2.39 5.26
C ILE A 27 5.30 2.93 3.96
N VAL A 28 3.97 2.91 3.86
CA VAL A 28 3.24 3.39 2.68
C VAL A 28 3.55 4.86 2.40
N ASN A 29 3.49 5.70 3.43
CA ASN A 29 3.77 7.13 3.26
C ASN A 29 5.22 7.41 2.90
N LEU A 30 6.17 6.70 3.50
CA LEU A 30 7.59 6.81 3.15
C LEU A 30 7.81 6.42 1.69
N CYS A 31 7.33 5.25 1.29
CA CYS A 31 7.55 4.74 -0.06
C CYS A 31 6.89 5.62 -1.12
N TYR A 32 5.69 6.11 -0.86
CA TYR A 32 5.01 7.00 -1.80
C TYR A 32 5.75 8.34 -1.93
N SER A 33 6.19 8.91 -0.81
CA SER A 33 6.96 10.16 -0.83
C SER A 33 8.25 10.01 -1.64
N LEU A 34 8.95 8.89 -1.47
CA LEU A 34 10.17 8.63 -2.23
C LEU A 34 9.88 8.41 -3.72
N ALA A 35 8.84 7.66 -4.06
CA ALA A 35 8.44 7.43 -5.45
C ALA A 35 8.04 8.74 -6.13
N LYS A 36 7.25 9.55 -5.45
CA LYS A 36 6.82 10.88 -5.95
C LYS A 36 8.02 11.79 -6.16
N SER A 37 8.96 11.81 -5.21
CA SER A 37 10.19 12.58 -5.32
C SER A 37 11.00 12.17 -6.53
N ARG A 38 11.13 10.86 -6.77
CA ARG A 38 11.86 10.33 -7.93
C ARG A 38 11.22 10.78 -9.24
N VAL A 39 9.90 10.68 -9.33
CA VAL A 39 9.16 11.04 -10.56
C VAL A 39 9.22 12.53 -10.83
N LEU A 40 9.11 13.37 -9.80
CA LEU A 40 9.12 14.81 -9.95
C LEU A 40 10.53 15.40 -10.06
N GLY A 41 11.55 14.68 -9.61
CA GLY A 41 12.94 15.13 -9.68
C GLY A 41 13.38 16.03 -8.53
N TYR A 42 12.59 16.13 -7.46
CA TYR A 42 12.95 16.87 -6.23
C TYR A 42 12.28 16.22 -5.03
N THR A 43 12.88 16.39 -3.83
CA THR A 43 12.32 15.78 -2.63
C THR A 43 11.01 16.45 -2.24
N THR A 44 10.00 15.62 -2.02
CA THR A 44 8.68 16.04 -1.55
C THR A 44 8.06 14.91 -0.75
N GLY A 45 7.09 15.23 0.09
CA GLY A 45 6.39 14.24 0.87
C GLY A 45 4.89 14.41 0.72
N ALA A 46 4.19 13.31 0.93
CA ALA A 46 2.73 13.34 0.96
C ALA A 46 2.24 12.21 1.85
N LYS A 47 1.16 12.49 2.58
CA LYS A 47 0.42 11.44 3.23
C LYS A 47 -0.54 10.83 2.20
N VAL A 48 -0.52 9.52 2.06
CA VAL A 48 -1.43 8.81 1.17
C VAL A 48 -2.81 8.78 1.82
N ARG A 49 -3.82 9.27 1.11
CA ARG A 49 -5.19 9.31 1.62
C ARG A 49 -5.79 7.90 1.67
N ASP A 50 -6.64 7.66 2.66
CA ASP A 50 -7.34 6.39 2.82
C ASP A 50 -8.12 6.02 1.55
N SER A 51 -8.73 7.01 0.88
CA SER A 51 -9.47 6.76 -0.37
C SER A 51 -8.62 6.18 -1.49
N VAL A 52 -7.33 6.52 -1.53
CA VAL A 52 -6.39 6.00 -2.52
C VAL A 52 -6.12 4.52 -2.27
N LEU A 53 -5.80 4.16 -1.03
CA LEU A 53 -5.52 2.77 -0.66
C LEU A 53 -6.76 1.89 -0.75
N ALA A 54 -7.92 2.42 -0.34
CA ALA A 54 -9.19 1.72 -0.46
C ALA A 54 -9.51 1.41 -1.91
N ARG A 55 -9.33 2.38 -2.80
CA ARG A 55 -9.55 2.18 -4.25
C ARG A 55 -8.61 1.12 -4.79
N ALA A 56 -7.35 1.15 -4.38
CA ALA A 56 -6.34 0.19 -4.83
C ALA A 56 -6.71 -1.24 -4.43
N ILE A 57 -6.99 -1.48 -3.15
CA ILE A 57 -7.26 -2.84 -2.67
C ILE A 57 -8.60 -3.39 -3.20
N ARG A 58 -9.61 -2.51 -3.35
CA ARG A 58 -10.92 -2.90 -3.89
C ARG A 58 -10.83 -3.36 -5.34
N ALA A 59 -9.81 -2.94 -6.07
CA ALA A 59 -9.59 -3.34 -7.46
C ALA A 59 -8.84 -4.68 -7.57
N THR A 60 -8.41 -5.28 -6.47
CA THR A 60 -7.68 -6.54 -6.45
C THR A 60 -8.56 -7.68 -5.91
N GLU A 61 -8.13 -8.92 -6.15
CA GLU A 61 -8.85 -10.08 -5.64
C GLU A 61 -8.77 -10.22 -4.12
N VAL A 62 -7.87 -9.49 -3.46
CA VAL A 62 -7.77 -9.47 -2.00
C VAL A 62 -9.05 -8.92 -1.38
N TYR A 63 -9.78 -8.09 -2.10
CA TYR A 63 -11.03 -7.49 -1.60
C TYR A 63 -12.03 -8.55 -1.11
N ARG A 64 -12.07 -9.72 -1.71
CA ARG A 64 -12.98 -10.81 -1.29
C ARG A 64 -12.69 -11.30 0.13
N HIS A 65 -11.50 -11.01 0.67
CA HIS A 65 -11.11 -11.38 2.03
C HIS A 65 -11.43 -10.29 3.05
N ILE A 66 -11.99 -9.17 2.61
CA ILE A 66 -12.35 -8.05 3.47
C ILE A 66 -13.87 -8.05 3.65
N SER A 67 -14.36 -7.64 4.83
CA SER A 67 -15.78 -7.58 5.13
C SER A 67 -16.55 -6.76 4.08
N ARG A 68 -17.72 -7.25 3.67
CA ARG A 68 -18.60 -6.54 2.72
C ARG A 68 -19.06 -5.17 3.22
N ARG A 69 -19.02 -4.94 4.54
CA ARG A 69 -19.36 -3.66 5.17
C ARG A 69 -18.13 -2.81 5.43
N THR A 70 -17.05 -3.08 4.71
CA THR A 70 -15.81 -2.35 4.87
C THR A 70 -15.96 -0.92 4.37
N ASP A 71 -15.73 0.05 5.25
CA ASP A 71 -15.64 1.44 4.87
C ASP A 71 -14.23 1.76 4.31
N ILE A 72 -14.04 3.01 3.88
CA ILE A 72 -12.78 3.47 3.31
C ILE A 72 -11.63 3.30 4.29
N GLY A 73 -11.83 3.64 5.56
CA GLY A 73 -10.80 3.54 6.60
C GLY A 73 -10.34 2.11 6.81
N LYS A 74 -11.29 1.17 6.90
CA LYS A 74 -10.95 -0.25 7.07
C LYS A 74 -10.26 -0.84 5.86
N ALA A 75 -10.68 -0.43 4.66
CA ALA A 75 -10.02 -0.90 3.43
C ALA A 75 -8.59 -0.37 3.35
N ALA A 76 -8.35 0.89 3.72
CA ALA A 76 -7.01 1.46 3.80
C ALA A 76 -6.16 0.74 4.84
N ASP A 77 -6.72 0.47 6.03
CA ASP A 77 -6.02 -0.29 7.08
C ASP A 77 -5.63 -1.67 6.60
N ALA A 78 -6.50 -2.34 5.83
CA ALA A 78 -6.22 -3.65 5.26
C ALA A 78 -5.01 -3.60 4.31
N TYR A 79 -4.95 -2.60 3.45
CA TYR A 79 -3.81 -2.40 2.56
C TYR A 79 -2.52 -2.21 3.37
N GLU A 80 -2.56 -1.32 4.34
CA GLU A 80 -1.40 -1.00 5.18
C GLU A 80 -0.94 -2.21 5.98
N ALA A 81 -1.87 -3.01 6.52
CA ALA A 81 -1.53 -4.22 7.25
C ALA A 81 -0.80 -5.23 6.35
N ILE A 82 -1.25 -5.39 5.10
CA ILE A 82 -0.59 -6.27 4.13
C ILE A 82 0.83 -5.81 3.86
N ILE A 83 1.03 -4.51 3.68
CA ILE A 83 2.37 -3.95 3.43
C ILE A 83 3.30 -4.23 4.63
N ALA A 84 2.82 -4.01 5.84
CA ALA A 84 3.61 -4.29 7.04
C ALA A 84 3.96 -5.79 7.14
N TYR A 85 3.01 -6.66 6.85
CA TYR A 85 3.23 -8.10 6.84
C TYR A 85 4.33 -8.48 5.84
N LEU A 86 4.24 -8.01 4.61
CA LEU A 86 5.22 -8.31 3.57
C LEU A 86 6.61 -7.78 3.92
N TRP A 87 6.67 -6.58 4.50
CA TRP A 87 7.94 -5.97 4.89
C TRP A 87 8.58 -6.71 6.07
N MET A 88 7.81 -7.05 7.07
CA MET A 88 8.30 -7.77 8.24
C MET A 88 8.71 -9.21 7.91
N LYS A 89 8.10 -9.81 6.89
CA LYS A 89 8.50 -11.12 6.35
C LYS A 89 9.73 -11.03 5.44
N ASP A 90 10.25 -9.85 5.23
CA ASP A 90 11.39 -9.59 4.35
C ASP A 90 11.11 -9.96 2.88
N ILE A 91 9.84 -9.91 2.49
CA ILE A 91 9.41 -10.16 1.11
C ILE A 91 9.57 -8.90 0.26
N ILE A 92 9.33 -7.73 0.86
CA ILE A 92 9.52 -6.44 0.20
C ILE A 92 10.50 -5.58 0.98
N SER A 93 11.14 -4.64 0.30
CA SER A 93 11.97 -3.60 0.88
C SER A 93 11.42 -2.24 0.48
N VAL A 94 11.88 -1.17 1.15
CA VAL A 94 11.53 0.19 0.75
C VAL A 94 11.96 0.40 -0.71
N GLN A 95 13.18 0.00 -1.06
CA GLN A 95 13.69 0.17 -2.42
C GLN A 95 12.83 -0.57 -3.46
N SER A 96 12.47 -1.82 -3.21
CA SER A 96 11.67 -2.60 -4.15
C SER A 96 10.28 -2.01 -4.33
N MET A 97 9.67 -1.53 -3.24
CA MET A 97 8.35 -0.90 -3.31
C MET A 97 8.41 0.41 -4.09
N VAL A 98 9.41 1.24 -3.82
CA VAL A 98 9.59 2.51 -4.55
C VAL A 98 9.78 2.26 -6.04
N ASP A 99 10.59 1.27 -6.41
CA ASP A 99 10.83 0.92 -7.82
C ASP A 99 9.53 0.54 -8.54
N VAL A 100 8.70 -0.28 -7.90
CA VAL A 100 7.44 -0.72 -8.51
C VAL A 100 6.41 0.40 -8.56
N LEU A 101 6.26 1.17 -7.47
CA LEU A 101 5.33 2.30 -7.46
C LEU A 101 5.65 3.31 -8.56
N THR A 102 6.94 3.58 -8.77
CA THR A 102 7.40 4.54 -9.77
C THR A 102 6.97 4.16 -11.19
N GLN A 103 6.86 2.86 -11.48
CA GLN A 103 6.51 2.36 -12.83
C GLN A 103 5.17 2.89 -13.35
N LYS A 104 4.20 3.10 -12.45
CA LYS A 104 2.85 3.55 -12.81
C LYS A 104 2.54 4.96 -12.33
N LEU A 105 3.51 5.66 -11.75
CA LEU A 105 3.30 6.96 -11.12
C LEU A 105 3.59 8.09 -12.11
N ASP A 106 2.70 8.26 -13.08
CA ASP A 106 2.83 9.27 -14.13
C ASP A 106 2.35 10.65 -13.63
N LEU A 107 3.22 11.33 -12.89
CA LEU A 107 2.97 12.63 -12.30
C LEU A 107 3.90 13.68 -12.87
N ASP A 108 3.42 14.93 -12.92
CA ASP A 108 4.24 16.11 -13.16
C ASP A 108 3.80 17.24 -12.21
N SER A 109 4.47 18.39 -12.28
CA SER A 109 4.18 19.53 -11.39
C SER A 109 2.80 20.13 -11.59
N LYS A 110 2.11 19.78 -12.69
CA LYS A 110 0.77 20.31 -13.02
C LYS A 110 -0.33 19.33 -12.68
N THR A 111 -0.01 18.11 -12.25
CA THR A 111 -1.01 17.10 -11.88
C THR A 111 -1.81 17.61 -10.68
N ASN A 112 -3.14 17.72 -10.81
CA ASN A 112 -3.96 18.15 -9.71
C ASN A 112 -4.17 17.01 -8.71
N ARG A 113 -4.69 17.36 -7.52
CA ARG A 113 -4.86 16.41 -6.41
C ARG A 113 -5.76 15.24 -6.76
N LYS A 114 -6.86 15.49 -7.47
CA LYS A 114 -7.79 14.44 -7.88
C LYS A 114 -7.11 13.43 -8.81
N ARG A 115 -6.43 13.95 -9.82
CA ARG A 115 -5.72 13.10 -10.79
C ARG A 115 -4.57 12.35 -10.14
N GLU A 116 -3.85 12.99 -9.25
CA GLU A 116 -2.79 12.32 -8.50
C GLU A 116 -3.34 11.13 -7.70
N GLY A 117 -4.50 11.29 -7.06
CA GLY A 117 -5.13 10.19 -6.32
C GLY A 117 -5.48 9.01 -7.20
N GLU A 118 -5.99 9.25 -8.41
CA GLU A 118 -6.30 8.20 -9.37
C GLU A 118 -5.03 7.45 -9.81
N ILE A 119 -3.98 8.20 -10.13
CA ILE A 119 -2.69 7.64 -10.56
C ILE A 119 -2.05 6.86 -9.42
N ALA A 120 -2.04 7.41 -8.21
CA ALA A 120 -1.48 6.75 -7.04
C ALA A 120 -2.22 5.43 -6.74
N ALA A 121 -3.55 5.41 -6.85
CA ALA A 121 -4.34 4.20 -6.64
C ALA A 121 -3.94 3.09 -7.62
N LEU A 122 -3.71 3.44 -8.88
CA LEU A 122 -3.22 2.46 -9.88
C LEU A 122 -1.83 1.93 -9.52
N SER A 123 -0.94 2.80 -9.01
CA SER A 123 0.39 2.39 -8.57
C SER A 123 0.32 1.40 -7.40
N PHE A 124 -0.48 1.70 -6.40
CA PHE A 124 -0.64 0.82 -5.24
C PHE A 124 -1.36 -0.49 -5.60
N GLN A 125 -2.33 -0.44 -6.51
CA GLN A 125 -2.97 -1.63 -7.05
C GLN A 125 -1.96 -2.53 -7.74
N HIS A 126 -1.15 -1.96 -8.62
CA HIS A 126 -0.11 -2.67 -9.36
C HIS A 126 0.88 -3.35 -8.40
N PHE A 127 1.32 -2.63 -7.37
CA PHE A 127 2.23 -3.19 -6.37
C PHE A 127 1.61 -4.39 -5.65
N LEU A 128 0.37 -4.25 -5.16
CA LEU A 128 -0.31 -5.32 -4.43
C LEU A 128 -0.52 -6.55 -5.31
N GLU A 129 -0.91 -6.36 -6.57
CA GLU A 129 -1.13 -7.46 -7.50
C GLU A 129 0.12 -8.33 -7.70
N GLN A 130 1.30 -7.74 -7.61
CA GLN A 130 2.56 -8.47 -7.74
C GLN A 130 2.89 -9.33 -6.51
N HIS A 131 2.23 -9.10 -5.38
CA HIS A 131 2.56 -9.76 -4.12
C HIS A 131 1.44 -10.62 -3.54
N ILE A 132 0.31 -10.73 -4.22
CA ILE A 132 -0.81 -11.55 -3.74
C ILE A 132 -0.39 -12.99 -3.53
N GLY A 133 0.44 -13.54 -4.40
CA GLY A 133 0.95 -14.91 -4.28
C GLY A 133 1.82 -15.16 -3.07
N SER A 134 2.28 -14.11 -2.38
CA SER A 134 3.10 -14.21 -1.17
C SER A 134 2.26 -14.15 0.12
N LEU A 135 0.95 -13.99 0.00
CA LEU A 135 0.03 -13.98 1.14
C LEU A 135 -0.41 -15.39 1.48
N PRO A 136 -0.79 -15.66 2.76
CA PRO A 136 -1.24 -16.99 3.17
C PRO A 136 -2.45 -17.50 2.42
#